data_87d72a6030d2bec4e6bd1e5e128af33a
#
_entry.id   87d72a6030d2bec4e6bd1e5e128af33a
#
_cell.length_a   1.000
_cell.length_b   1.000
_cell.length_c   1.000
_cell.angle_alpha   90.00
_cell.angle_beta   90.00
_cell.angle_gamma   90.00
#
_symmetry.space_group_name_H-M   'P 1'
#
loop_
_entity.id
_entity.type
_entity.pdbx_description
1 polymer ?
#
loop_
_entity_poly.entity_id
_entity_poly.type
_entity_poly.pdbx_seq_one_letter_code
_entity_poly.pdbx_strand_id
1 'polypeptide(L)'
;MILPVTPSFRLDGRRSLVTGAGRGIGLGAAAALAEAGAEVTLVARSADELESAALAIGRGSIAQTLDVSDLAAVRAFFTDRPAFDILVNNAGTNRPMPMTAVEEDDYDAVMSLNVKAAFFIAQACVRKMISDGVSGSLIHMGSQMGHVGGPGRSLYCASKWALEGMNKAFALDLAPHGIRSNTIAPTFIETPMTRPFLEDAAFKASVMAKIKLGRIGQVSDLMGAIVFLASDASALMTGTSLIVDGGWTAD
;
A
#
# COMPACT_ATOMS: atom_id res chain seq x y z
N MET A 1 28.89 15.92 -25.98
CA MET A 1 27.60 16.10 -25.28
C MET A 1 27.28 14.75 -24.58
N ILE A 2 27.10 14.76 -23.27
CA ILE A 2 26.68 13.57 -22.52
C ILE A 2 25.15 13.67 -22.35
N LEU A 3 24.41 12.70 -22.88
CA LEU A 3 22.95 12.65 -22.73
C LEU A 3 22.59 12.08 -21.35
N PRO A 4 21.52 12.60 -20.70
CA PRO A 4 21.00 11.99 -19.50
C PRO A 4 20.42 10.60 -19.82
N VAL A 5 20.53 9.67 -18.87
CA VAL A 5 20.01 8.30 -19.00
C VAL A 5 18.83 8.15 -18.05
N THR A 6 17.76 7.49 -18.51
CA THR A 6 16.60 7.18 -17.66
C THR A 6 17.03 6.31 -16.48
N PRO A 7 16.70 6.71 -15.23
CA PRO A 7 16.99 5.87 -14.07
C PRO A 7 16.32 4.50 -14.16
N SER A 8 16.93 3.50 -13.51
CA SER A 8 16.47 2.12 -13.57
C SER A 8 15.16 1.92 -12.82
N PHE A 9 14.28 1.09 -13.39
CA PHE A 9 13.11 0.52 -12.72
C PHE A 9 13.42 -0.83 -12.05
N ARG A 10 14.66 -1.35 -12.21
CA ARG A 10 15.09 -2.59 -11.60
C ARG A 10 15.32 -2.41 -10.10
N LEU A 11 15.02 -3.48 -9.35
CA LEU A 11 15.12 -3.53 -7.90
C LEU A 11 16.09 -4.62 -7.43
N ASP A 12 17.04 -5.01 -8.29
CA ASP A 12 18.01 -6.05 -7.99
C ASP A 12 18.78 -5.72 -6.70
N GLY A 13 18.83 -6.68 -5.77
CA GLY A 13 19.48 -6.51 -4.47
C GLY A 13 18.71 -5.67 -3.45
N ARG A 14 17.52 -5.15 -3.80
CA ARG A 14 16.65 -4.44 -2.87
C ARG A 14 15.77 -5.44 -2.10
N ARG A 15 15.62 -5.21 -0.81
CA ARG A 15 14.77 -6.00 0.08
C ARG A 15 13.46 -5.27 0.31
N SER A 16 12.34 -5.95 0.07
CA SER A 16 11.01 -5.34 0.19
C SER A 16 10.13 -6.09 1.17
N LEU A 17 9.31 -5.33 1.89
CA LEU A 17 8.27 -5.80 2.80
C LEU A 17 6.91 -5.37 2.29
N VAL A 18 5.97 -6.31 2.13
CA VAL A 18 4.60 -6.01 1.70
C VAL A 18 3.61 -6.50 2.75
N THR A 19 2.78 -5.61 3.29
CA THR A 19 1.75 -5.95 4.27
C THR A 19 0.41 -6.26 3.62
N GLY A 20 -0.34 -7.21 4.18
CA GLY A 20 -1.59 -7.68 3.58
C GLY A 20 -1.36 -8.36 2.23
N ALA A 21 -0.25 -9.11 2.11
CA ALA A 21 0.27 -9.61 0.83
C ALA A 21 -0.30 -10.96 0.39
N GLY A 22 -1.18 -11.61 1.18
CA GLY A 22 -1.73 -12.93 0.83
C GLY A 22 -2.67 -12.90 -0.38
N ARG A 23 -3.28 -11.75 -0.72
CA ARG A 23 -4.24 -11.62 -1.82
C ARG A 23 -4.39 -10.18 -2.32
N GLY A 24 -5.15 -10.00 -3.40
CA GLY A 24 -5.55 -8.69 -3.92
C GLY A 24 -4.37 -7.79 -4.29
N ILE A 25 -4.45 -6.50 -3.92
CA ILE A 25 -3.44 -5.50 -4.27
C ILE A 25 -2.08 -5.84 -3.64
N GLY A 26 -2.06 -6.33 -2.39
CA GLY A 26 -0.81 -6.69 -1.73
C GLY A 26 -0.08 -7.85 -2.42
N LEU A 27 -0.80 -8.87 -2.88
CA LEU A 27 -0.22 -9.95 -3.70
C LEU A 27 0.35 -9.41 -5.01
N GLY A 28 -0.41 -8.56 -5.72
CA GLY A 28 0.07 -7.93 -6.95
C GLY A 28 1.30 -7.05 -6.73
N ALA A 29 1.34 -6.31 -5.60
CA ALA A 29 2.49 -5.52 -5.22
C ALA A 29 3.73 -6.40 -5.01
N ALA A 30 3.58 -7.51 -4.26
CA ALA A 30 4.66 -8.46 -4.02
C ALA A 30 5.17 -9.08 -5.33
N ALA A 31 4.26 -9.50 -6.20
CA ALA A 31 4.61 -10.05 -7.52
C ALA A 31 5.37 -9.03 -8.38
N ALA A 32 4.90 -7.78 -8.46
CA ALA A 32 5.54 -6.72 -9.24
C ALA A 32 6.96 -6.42 -8.76
N LEU A 33 7.16 -6.33 -7.44
CA LEU A 33 8.48 -6.09 -6.84
C LEU A 33 9.44 -7.26 -7.11
N ALA A 34 8.97 -8.51 -6.96
CA ALA A 34 9.75 -9.70 -7.25
C ALA A 34 10.13 -9.80 -8.75
N GLU A 35 9.19 -9.45 -9.65
CA GLU A 35 9.44 -9.42 -11.10
C GLU A 35 10.48 -8.35 -11.45
N ALA A 36 10.46 -7.21 -10.76
CA ALA A 36 11.45 -6.15 -10.92
C ALA A 36 12.83 -6.51 -10.33
N GLY A 37 12.96 -7.61 -9.56
CA GLY A 37 14.23 -8.14 -9.04
C GLY A 37 14.42 -8.00 -7.53
N ALA A 38 13.42 -7.50 -6.78
CA ALA A 38 13.51 -7.39 -5.33
C ALA A 38 13.41 -8.74 -4.62
N GLU A 39 14.06 -8.86 -3.47
CA GLU A 39 13.81 -9.91 -2.48
C GLU A 39 12.56 -9.54 -1.67
N VAL A 40 11.48 -10.30 -1.81
CA VAL A 40 10.18 -9.91 -1.25
C VAL A 40 9.83 -10.73 -0.01
N THR A 41 9.55 -10.04 1.09
CA THR A 41 8.92 -10.60 2.28
C THR A 41 7.43 -10.22 2.29
N LEU A 42 6.57 -11.24 2.25
CA LEU A 42 5.12 -11.10 2.32
C LEU A 42 4.67 -11.26 3.77
N VAL A 43 3.88 -10.32 4.30
CA VAL A 43 3.28 -10.45 5.62
C VAL A 43 1.76 -10.30 5.59
N ALA A 44 1.07 -11.20 6.30
CA ALA A 44 -0.35 -11.16 6.60
C ALA A 44 -0.65 -12.09 7.78
N ARG A 45 -1.93 -12.20 8.17
CA ARG A 45 -2.36 -13.06 9.29
C ARG A 45 -2.54 -14.54 8.91
N SER A 46 -2.92 -14.81 7.66
CA SER A 46 -3.19 -16.17 7.16
C SER A 46 -1.90 -16.78 6.62
N ALA A 47 -1.38 -17.80 7.30
CA ALA A 47 -0.19 -18.54 6.88
C ALA A 47 -0.40 -19.21 5.52
N ASP A 48 -1.52 -19.92 5.36
CA ASP A 48 -1.84 -20.69 4.15
C ASP A 48 -1.92 -19.78 2.90
N GLU A 49 -2.58 -18.60 3.03
CA GLU A 49 -2.65 -17.63 1.95
C GLU A 49 -1.25 -17.09 1.58
N LEU A 50 -0.40 -16.83 2.60
CA LEU A 50 0.95 -16.32 2.38
C LEU A 50 1.87 -17.35 1.73
N GLU A 51 1.84 -18.59 2.19
CA GLU A 51 2.65 -19.68 1.62
C GLU A 51 2.28 -19.93 0.16
N SER A 52 0.97 -19.98 -0.12
CA SER A 52 0.45 -20.10 -1.47
C SER A 52 0.88 -18.93 -2.35
N ALA A 53 0.83 -17.70 -1.83
CA ALA A 53 1.26 -16.49 -2.52
C ALA A 53 2.77 -16.50 -2.82
N ALA A 54 3.59 -16.81 -1.82
CA ALA A 54 5.03 -16.86 -1.97
C ALA A 54 5.47 -17.95 -2.97
N LEU A 55 4.82 -19.12 -2.93
CA LEU A 55 5.06 -20.21 -3.89
C LEU A 55 4.70 -19.78 -5.31
N ALA A 56 3.55 -19.12 -5.49
CA ALA A 56 3.09 -18.65 -6.80
C ALA A 56 4.00 -17.55 -7.40
N ILE A 57 4.50 -16.64 -6.57
CA ILE A 57 5.46 -15.61 -7.00
C ILE A 57 6.82 -16.24 -7.30
N GLY A 58 7.25 -17.21 -6.51
CA GLY A 58 8.58 -17.82 -6.61
C GLY A 58 9.70 -16.81 -6.29
N ARG A 59 10.80 -16.85 -7.03
CA ARG A 59 11.93 -15.90 -6.97
C ARG A 59 12.51 -15.68 -5.56
N GLY A 60 12.43 -16.71 -4.69
CA GLY A 60 12.90 -16.60 -3.31
C GLY A 60 12.02 -15.77 -2.38
N SER A 61 10.78 -15.51 -2.76
CA SER A 61 9.80 -14.78 -1.93
C SER A 61 9.54 -15.50 -0.61
N ILE A 62 9.51 -14.74 0.49
CA ILE A 62 9.42 -15.28 1.86
C ILE A 62 8.03 -14.95 2.43
N ALA A 63 7.30 -15.98 2.87
CA ALA A 63 6.07 -15.84 3.64
C ALA A 63 6.39 -15.70 5.14
N GLN A 64 5.79 -14.71 5.79
CA GLN A 64 5.98 -14.48 7.22
C GLN A 64 4.64 -14.06 7.86
N THR A 65 4.09 -14.90 8.72
CA THR A 65 2.86 -14.56 9.45
C THR A 65 3.13 -13.41 10.42
N LEU A 66 2.34 -12.33 10.29
CA LEU A 66 2.39 -11.17 11.18
C LEU A 66 1.03 -10.47 11.18
N ASP A 67 0.47 -10.26 12.37
CA ASP A 67 -0.62 -9.30 12.55
C ASP A 67 -0.03 -7.91 12.77
N VAL A 68 -0.19 -7.02 11.79
CA VAL A 68 0.33 -5.65 11.85
C VAL A 68 -0.38 -4.78 12.89
N SER A 69 -1.51 -5.23 13.45
CA SER A 69 -2.21 -4.57 14.56
C SER A 69 -1.61 -4.93 15.92
N ASP A 70 -0.86 -6.02 16.04
CA ASP A 70 -0.06 -6.35 17.22
C ASP A 70 1.27 -5.60 17.18
N LEU A 71 1.32 -4.47 17.85
CA LEU A 71 2.50 -3.60 17.84
C LEU A 71 3.71 -4.20 18.56
N ALA A 72 3.51 -5.18 19.45
CA ALA A 72 4.62 -5.90 20.09
C ALA A 72 5.25 -6.88 19.08
N ALA A 73 4.42 -7.65 18.36
CA ALA A 73 4.86 -8.52 17.28
C ALA A 73 5.54 -7.73 16.15
N VAL A 74 5.00 -6.56 15.79
CA VAL A 74 5.63 -5.67 14.80
C VAL A 74 7.03 -5.25 15.25
N ARG A 75 7.22 -4.80 16.48
CA ARG A 75 8.56 -4.44 16.99
C ARG A 75 9.51 -5.62 16.99
N ALA A 76 9.08 -6.77 17.47
CA ALA A 76 9.89 -8.00 17.48
C ALA A 76 10.28 -8.43 16.06
N PHE A 77 9.36 -8.27 15.09
CA PHE A 77 9.62 -8.61 13.68
C PHE A 77 10.84 -7.87 13.10
N PHE A 78 11.12 -6.64 13.52
CA PHE A 78 12.24 -5.84 13.00
C PHE A 78 13.54 -5.99 13.81
N THR A 79 13.55 -6.64 14.99
CA THR A 79 14.70 -6.64 15.93
C THR A 79 15.96 -7.27 15.31
N ASP A 80 15.86 -8.49 14.80
CA ASP A 80 17.03 -9.29 14.42
C ASP A 80 17.18 -9.48 12.90
N ARG A 81 16.60 -8.58 12.12
CA ARG A 81 16.71 -8.65 10.67
C ARG A 81 17.31 -7.38 10.08
N PRO A 82 18.03 -7.47 8.96
CA PRO A 82 18.52 -6.29 8.26
C PRO A 82 17.36 -5.43 7.75
N ALA A 83 17.61 -4.12 7.57
CA ALA A 83 16.61 -3.19 7.06
C ALA A 83 16.03 -3.61 5.70
N PHE A 84 14.78 -3.32 5.46
CA PHE A 84 14.20 -3.35 4.12
C PHE A 84 14.50 -2.03 3.41
N ASP A 85 14.68 -2.07 2.10
CA ASP A 85 14.81 -0.88 1.25
C ASP A 85 13.43 -0.32 0.86
N ILE A 86 12.41 -1.20 0.82
CA ILE A 86 11.07 -0.87 0.34
C ILE A 86 10.03 -1.41 1.32
N LEU A 87 9.09 -0.55 1.73
CA LEU A 87 7.88 -0.95 2.44
C LEU A 87 6.65 -0.63 1.60
N VAL A 88 5.86 -1.64 1.24
CA VAL A 88 4.49 -1.45 0.75
C VAL A 88 3.51 -1.67 1.89
N ASN A 89 3.02 -0.58 2.44
CA ASN A 89 2.09 -0.55 3.55
C ASN A 89 0.66 -0.63 3.01
N ASN A 90 0.18 -1.86 2.78
CA ASN A 90 -1.06 -2.14 2.07
C ASN A 90 -2.16 -2.74 2.96
N ALA A 91 -1.82 -3.35 4.10
CA ALA A 91 -2.83 -3.92 4.99
C ALA A 91 -3.91 -2.89 5.35
N GLY A 92 -5.17 -3.26 5.17
CA GLY A 92 -6.29 -2.36 5.42
C GLY A 92 -7.64 -3.05 5.30
N THR A 93 -8.68 -2.37 5.79
CA THR A 93 -10.06 -2.84 5.76
C THR A 93 -11.03 -1.70 5.46
N ASN A 94 -12.28 -2.06 5.17
CA ASN A 94 -13.37 -1.14 4.94
C ASN A 94 -14.66 -1.72 5.50
N ARG A 95 -15.42 -0.89 6.21
CA ARG A 95 -16.78 -1.19 6.72
C ARG A 95 -17.75 -0.13 6.18
N PRO A 96 -18.32 -0.34 4.97
CA PRO A 96 -19.21 0.64 4.36
C PRO A 96 -20.57 0.63 5.01
N MET A 97 -20.99 1.80 5.53
CA MET A 97 -22.29 2.00 6.13
C MET A 97 -22.61 3.50 6.22
N PRO A 98 -23.88 3.92 6.34
CA PRO A 98 -24.24 5.29 6.64
C PRO A 98 -23.59 5.77 7.94
N MET A 99 -23.20 7.06 8.01
CA MET A 99 -22.54 7.63 9.18
C MET A 99 -23.34 7.42 10.47
N THR A 100 -24.66 7.46 10.40
CA THR A 100 -25.56 7.28 11.54
C THR A 100 -25.66 5.83 12.05
N ALA A 101 -25.09 4.85 11.30
CA ALA A 101 -25.07 3.42 11.67
C ALA A 101 -23.67 2.94 12.07
N VAL A 102 -22.68 3.85 12.12
CA VAL A 102 -21.31 3.50 12.55
C VAL A 102 -21.31 3.32 14.07
N GLU A 103 -20.93 2.14 14.52
CA GLU A 103 -20.69 1.83 15.92
C GLU A 103 -19.19 2.02 16.29
N GLU A 104 -18.89 2.10 17.59
CA GLU A 104 -17.54 2.30 18.09
C GLU A 104 -16.59 1.18 17.65
N ASP A 105 -17.05 -0.08 17.66
CA ASP A 105 -16.28 -1.23 17.18
C ASP A 105 -15.93 -1.13 15.67
N ASP A 106 -16.78 -0.51 14.86
CA ASP A 106 -16.48 -0.29 13.45
C ASP A 106 -15.39 0.75 13.27
N TYR A 107 -15.50 1.83 14.07
CA TYR A 107 -14.50 2.89 14.11
C TYR A 107 -13.15 2.32 14.51
N ASP A 108 -13.08 1.61 15.63
CA ASP A 108 -11.84 1.04 16.14
C ASP A 108 -11.21 0.03 15.17
N ALA A 109 -12.02 -0.85 14.57
CA ALA A 109 -11.50 -1.82 13.60
C ALA A 109 -10.86 -1.15 12.38
N VAL A 110 -11.49 -0.10 11.82
CA VAL A 110 -10.96 0.59 10.64
C VAL A 110 -9.76 1.47 11.00
N MET A 111 -9.87 2.28 12.06
CA MET A 111 -8.79 3.20 12.43
C MET A 111 -7.57 2.48 13.00
N SER A 112 -7.77 1.40 13.76
CA SER A 112 -6.66 0.59 14.29
C SER A 112 -5.84 -0.05 13.18
N LEU A 113 -6.48 -0.58 12.13
CA LEU A 113 -5.75 -1.22 11.04
C LEU A 113 -5.24 -0.21 10.02
N ASN A 114 -6.12 0.67 9.51
CA ASN A 114 -5.77 1.55 8.39
C ASN A 114 -4.84 2.70 8.79
N VAL A 115 -4.88 3.15 10.06
CA VAL A 115 -4.12 4.32 10.53
C VAL A 115 -3.07 3.91 11.54
N LYS A 116 -3.47 3.36 12.70
CA LYS A 116 -2.54 3.05 13.78
C LYS A 116 -1.52 1.99 13.38
N ALA A 117 -1.95 0.84 12.84
CA ALA A 117 -1.03 -0.21 12.39
C ALA A 117 -0.14 0.29 11.24
N ALA A 118 -0.71 1.03 10.28
CA ALA A 118 0.04 1.62 9.18
C ALA A 118 1.13 2.58 9.64
N PHE A 119 0.86 3.40 10.67
CA PHE A 119 1.85 4.30 11.28
C PHE A 119 2.99 3.50 11.92
N PHE A 120 2.66 2.54 12.79
CA PHE A 120 3.67 1.89 13.61
C PHE A 120 4.52 0.88 12.85
N ILE A 121 4.00 0.22 11.82
CA ILE A 121 4.85 -0.61 10.96
C ILE A 121 5.80 0.24 10.10
N ALA A 122 5.34 1.38 9.61
CA ALA A 122 6.22 2.35 8.92
C ALA A 122 7.30 2.85 9.87
N GLN A 123 6.95 3.24 11.11
CA GLN A 123 7.91 3.69 12.11
C GLN A 123 8.96 2.62 12.44
N ALA A 124 8.55 1.36 12.63
CA ALA A 124 9.47 0.27 12.93
C ALA A 124 10.43 0.00 11.76
N CYS A 125 9.92 0.01 10.53
CA CYS A 125 10.70 -0.13 9.31
C CYS A 125 11.73 1.01 9.17
N VAL A 126 11.28 2.26 9.35
CA VAL A 126 12.14 3.45 9.23
C VAL A 126 13.23 3.48 10.31
N ARG A 127 12.91 3.15 11.56
CA ARG A 127 13.91 3.05 12.61
C ARG A 127 15.04 2.09 12.22
N LYS A 128 14.68 0.98 11.59
CA LYS A 128 15.65 0.01 11.11
C LYS A 128 16.43 0.52 9.90
N MET A 129 15.77 1.20 8.94
CA MET A 129 16.45 1.87 7.83
C MET A 129 17.50 2.87 8.33
N ILE A 130 17.12 3.75 9.28
CA ILE A 130 18.04 4.76 9.84
C ILE A 130 19.21 4.10 10.57
N SER A 131 18.95 3.09 11.41
CA SER A 131 20.02 2.41 12.17
C SER A 131 21.03 1.70 11.29
N ASP A 132 20.58 1.17 10.16
CA ASP A 132 21.43 0.41 9.22
C ASP A 132 21.98 1.32 8.08
N GLY A 133 21.68 2.62 8.08
CA GLY A 133 22.12 3.58 7.06
C GLY A 133 21.53 3.32 5.68
N VAL A 134 20.30 2.80 5.61
CA VAL A 134 19.60 2.48 4.37
C VAL A 134 18.67 3.62 3.99
N SER A 135 18.89 4.19 2.81
CA SER A 135 17.91 5.08 2.15
C SER A 135 16.83 4.23 1.48
N GLY A 136 15.55 4.51 1.73
CA GLY A 136 14.49 3.61 1.32
C GLY A 136 13.26 4.32 0.73
N SER A 137 12.25 3.51 0.38
CA SER A 137 10.96 3.98 -0.13
C SER A 137 9.79 3.38 0.64
N LEU A 138 8.98 4.24 1.25
CA LEU A 138 7.69 3.88 1.83
C LEU A 138 6.59 4.16 0.80
N ILE A 139 5.76 3.15 0.53
CA ILE A 139 4.61 3.23 -0.38
C ILE A 139 3.38 2.85 0.42
N HIS A 140 2.52 3.83 0.71
CA HIS A 140 1.28 3.59 1.44
C HIS A 140 0.14 3.39 0.47
N MET A 141 -0.66 2.34 0.65
CA MET A 141 -1.85 2.11 -0.17
C MET A 141 -3.00 3.01 0.32
N GLY A 142 -3.09 4.18 -0.29
CA GLY A 142 -4.15 5.16 -0.11
C GLY A 142 -5.46 4.71 -0.76
N SER A 143 -6.20 5.67 -1.28
CA SER A 143 -7.41 5.51 -2.08
C SER A 143 -7.77 6.87 -2.68
N GLN A 144 -8.49 6.90 -3.82
CA GLN A 144 -9.14 8.14 -4.26
C GLN A 144 -10.06 8.73 -3.16
N MET A 145 -10.56 7.88 -2.23
CA MET A 145 -11.31 8.32 -1.04
C MET A 145 -10.46 9.05 0.02
N GLY A 146 -9.17 9.16 -0.17
CA GLY A 146 -8.27 10.08 0.54
C GLY A 146 -8.21 11.48 -0.10
N HIS A 147 -8.96 11.71 -1.19
CA HIS A 147 -9.01 12.99 -1.93
C HIS A 147 -10.44 13.48 -2.16
N VAL A 148 -11.42 12.57 -2.13
CA VAL A 148 -12.85 12.87 -2.29
C VAL A 148 -13.68 12.10 -1.28
N GLY A 149 -14.93 12.51 -1.08
CA GLY A 149 -15.89 11.78 -0.26
C GLY A 149 -16.65 10.72 -1.05
N GLY A 150 -17.36 9.84 -0.30
CA GLY A 150 -18.27 8.85 -0.87
C GLY A 150 -19.41 8.50 0.06
N PRO A 151 -20.63 8.28 -0.44
CA PRO A 151 -21.77 7.86 0.37
C PRO A 151 -21.46 6.55 1.12
N GLY A 152 -21.80 6.48 2.41
CA GLY A 152 -21.54 5.31 3.24
C GLY A 152 -20.05 5.01 3.47
N ARG A 153 -19.16 6.00 3.32
CA ARG A 153 -17.70 5.84 3.40
C ARG A 153 -17.04 6.78 4.40
N SER A 154 -17.79 7.44 5.27
CA SER A 154 -17.26 8.46 6.19
C SER A 154 -16.04 7.97 6.96
N LEU A 155 -16.12 6.79 7.57
CA LEU A 155 -15.04 6.19 8.33
C LEU A 155 -13.84 5.80 7.45
N TYR A 156 -14.10 5.18 6.30
CA TYR A 156 -13.04 4.81 5.36
C TYR A 156 -12.34 6.04 4.78
N CYS A 157 -13.10 7.07 4.37
CA CYS A 157 -12.54 8.34 3.93
C CYS A 157 -11.66 8.96 5.03
N ALA A 158 -12.14 9.04 6.28
CA ALA A 158 -11.36 9.56 7.39
C ALA A 158 -10.00 8.84 7.52
N SER A 159 -10.01 7.48 7.44
CA SER A 159 -8.78 6.70 7.52
C SER A 159 -7.82 6.94 6.33
N LYS A 160 -8.35 7.14 5.13
CA LYS A 160 -7.52 7.36 3.93
C LYS A 160 -7.00 8.80 3.85
N TRP A 161 -7.77 9.80 4.28
CA TRP A 161 -7.29 11.16 4.47
C TRP A 161 -6.20 11.24 5.54
N ALA A 162 -6.32 10.46 6.63
CA ALA A 162 -5.27 10.35 7.63
C ALA A 162 -3.94 9.82 7.04
N LEU A 163 -4.00 8.82 6.14
CA LEU A 163 -2.81 8.31 5.43
C LEU A 163 -2.16 9.38 4.54
N GLU A 164 -2.95 10.20 3.84
CA GLU A 164 -2.39 11.30 3.03
C GLU A 164 -1.69 12.35 3.91
N GLY A 165 -2.29 12.70 5.06
CA GLY A 165 -1.67 13.60 6.04
C GLY A 165 -0.38 13.01 6.62
N MET A 166 -0.40 11.74 7.03
CA MET A 166 0.78 11.02 7.51
C MET A 166 1.90 11.02 6.47
N ASN A 167 1.57 10.73 5.21
CA ASN A 167 2.53 10.69 4.11
C ASN A 167 3.27 12.04 3.95
N LYS A 168 2.55 13.16 4.05
CA LYS A 168 3.15 14.50 3.98
C LYS A 168 4.15 14.73 5.12
N ALA A 169 3.76 14.42 6.35
CA ALA A 169 4.61 14.56 7.52
C ALA A 169 5.84 13.63 7.45
N PHE A 170 5.64 12.36 7.11
CA PHE A 170 6.73 11.40 6.95
C PHE A 170 7.74 11.84 5.90
N ALA A 171 7.30 12.40 4.77
CA ALA A 171 8.20 12.91 3.74
C ALA A 171 9.15 13.99 4.26
N LEU A 172 8.65 14.88 5.14
CA LEU A 172 9.46 15.94 5.75
C LEU A 172 10.43 15.39 6.80
N ASP A 173 9.93 14.51 7.70
CA ASP A 173 10.73 13.94 8.78
C ASP A 173 11.85 13.02 8.26
N LEU A 174 11.62 12.34 7.13
CA LEU A 174 12.49 11.29 6.61
C LEU A 174 13.46 11.76 5.52
N ALA A 175 13.22 12.92 4.93
CA ALA A 175 14.08 13.49 3.89
C ALA A 175 15.57 13.62 4.32
N PRO A 176 15.91 14.02 5.57
CA PRO A 176 17.31 14.05 6.01
C PRO A 176 18.03 12.69 6.01
N HIS A 177 17.27 11.60 5.98
CA HIS A 177 17.78 10.22 5.94
C HIS A 177 17.76 9.63 4.53
N GLY A 178 17.36 10.39 3.50
CA GLY A 178 17.22 9.90 2.14
C GLY A 178 16.08 8.91 1.95
N ILE A 179 15.13 8.83 2.89
CA ILE A 179 13.97 7.94 2.83
C ILE A 179 12.78 8.72 2.24
N ARG A 180 12.16 8.15 1.21
CA ARG A 180 10.99 8.73 0.54
C ARG A 180 9.70 8.12 1.09
N SER A 181 8.64 8.89 1.13
CA SER A 181 7.29 8.43 1.51
C SER A 181 6.28 8.95 0.51
N ASN A 182 5.51 8.03 -0.10
CA ASN A 182 4.50 8.37 -1.09
C ASN A 182 3.26 7.48 -0.90
N THR A 183 2.11 7.93 -1.41
CA THR A 183 0.89 7.11 -1.49
C THR A 183 0.60 6.72 -2.92
N ILE A 184 -0.05 5.58 -3.12
CA ILE A 184 -0.79 5.24 -4.34
C ILE A 184 -2.27 5.31 -3.97
N ALA A 185 -3.06 6.03 -4.74
CA ALA A 185 -4.48 6.26 -4.49
C ALA A 185 -5.36 5.62 -5.58
N PRO A 186 -5.68 4.31 -5.46
CA PRO A 186 -6.51 3.62 -6.44
C PRO A 186 -7.98 3.99 -6.33
N THR A 187 -8.71 3.83 -7.42
CA THR A 187 -10.17 3.68 -7.43
C THR A 187 -10.58 2.24 -7.10
N PHE A 188 -11.77 1.83 -7.51
CA PHE A 188 -12.23 0.45 -7.37
C PHE A 188 -11.39 -0.49 -8.25
N ILE A 189 -10.63 -1.35 -7.57
CA ILE A 189 -9.83 -2.43 -8.18
C ILE A 189 -10.56 -3.75 -7.92
N GLU A 190 -10.70 -4.60 -8.92
CA GLU A 190 -11.28 -5.93 -8.76
C GLU A 190 -10.36 -6.80 -7.90
N THR A 191 -10.82 -7.15 -6.71
CA THR A 191 -10.12 -7.96 -5.71
C THR A 191 -11.13 -8.80 -4.94
N PRO A 192 -10.70 -9.80 -4.16
CA PRO A 192 -11.61 -10.51 -3.26
C PRO A 192 -12.37 -9.60 -2.28
N MET A 193 -11.81 -8.46 -1.91
CA MET A 193 -12.48 -7.47 -1.02
C MET A 193 -13.59 -6.70 -1.73
N THR A 194 -13.42 -6.36 -3.00
CA THR A 194 -14.35 -5.48 -3.74
C THR A 194 -15.37 -6.25 -4.55
N ARG A 195 -15.07 -7.50 -4.93
CA ARG A 195 -15.93 -8.35 -5.76
C ARG A 195 -17.36 -8.47 -5.23
N PRO A 196 -17.61 -8.72 -3.92
CA PRO A 196 -18.99 -8.83 -3.41
C PRO A 196 -19.81 -7.55 -3.63
N PHE A 197 -19.19 -6.37 -3.59
CA PHE A 197 -19.88 -5.11 -3.87
C PHE A 197 -20.15 -4.90 -5.37
N LEU A 198 -19.24 -5.39 -6.22
CA LEU A 198 -19.35 -5.27 -7.67
C LEU A 198 -20.32 -6.29 -8.30
N GLU A 199 -20.80 -7.26 -7.53
CA GLU A 199 -21.89 -8.18 -7.91
C GLU A 199 -23.26 -7.46 -7.92
N ASP A 200 -23.45 -6.42 -7.11
CA ASP A 200 -24.61 -5.54 -7.20
C ASP A 200 -24.50 -4.66 -8.46
N ALA A 201 -25.40 -4.91 -9.42
CA ALA A 201 -25.40 -4.23 -10.72
C ALA A 201 -25.61 -2.71 -10.60
N ALA A 202 -26.46 -2.26 -9.66
CA ALA A 202 -26.73 -0.83 -9.46
C ALA A 202 -25.51 -0.13 -8.85
N PHE A 203 -24.87 -0.75 -7.86
CA PHE A 203 -23.63 -0.25 -7.28
C PHE A 203 -22.51 -0.21 -8.33
N LYS A 204 -22.31 -1.30 -9.10
CA LYS A 204 -21.32 -1.36 -10.17
C LYS A 204 -21.53 -0.27 -11.19
N ALA A 205 -22.78 -0.05 -11.64
CA ALA A 205 -23.13 1.03 -12.57
C ALA A 205 -22.77 2.41 -12.00
N SER A 206 -23.06 2.65 -10.72
CA SER A 206 -22.74 3.91 -10.04
C SER A 206 -21.22 4.17 -9.94
N VAL A 207 -20.43 3.12 -9.72
CA VAL A 207 -18.96 3.18 -9.72
C VAL A 207 -18.44 3.45 -11.13
N MET A 208 -18.94 2.71 -12.13
CA MET A 208 -18.55 2.85 -13.53
C MET A 208 -18.81 4.24 -14.08
N ALA A 209 -19.92 4.87 -13.71
CA ALA A 209 -20.27 6.23 -14.13
C ALA A 209 -19.24 7.29 -13.70
N LYS A 210 -18.48 7.01 -12.63
CA LYS A 210 -17.45 7.91 -12.11
C LYS A 210 -16.05 7.62 -12.68
N ILE A 211 -15.77 6.41 -13.14
CA ILE A 211 -14.49 6.05 -13.74
C ILE A 211 -14.51 6.45 -15.22
N LYS A 212 -13.86 7.55 -15.58
CA LYS A 212 -13.91 8.12 -16.95
C LYS A 212 -13.33 7.17 -18.01
N LEU A 213 -12.35 6.31 -17.64
CA LEU A 213 -11.83 5.27 -18.53
C LEU A 213 -12.81 4.10 -18.74
N GLY A 214 -14.00 4.13 -18.13
CA GLY A 214 -15.13 3.22 -18.44
C GLY A 214 -14.93 1.76 -18.03
N ARG A 215 -14.01 1.45 -17.10
CA ARG A 215 -13.81 0.09 -16.59
C ARG A 215 -13.37 0.08 -15.12
N ILE A 216 -13.73 -0.98 -14.41
CA ILE A 216 -13.16 -1.27 -13.09
C ILE A 216 -11.65 -1.56 -13.25
N GLY A 217 -10.85 -1.04 -12.33
CA GLY A 217 -9.41 -1.28 -12.32
C GLY A 217 -9.08 -2.74 -12.01
N GLN A 218 -7.95 -3.21 -12.54
CA GLN A 218 -7.35 -4.49 -12.23
C GLN A 218 -6.11 -4.29 -11.36
N VAL A 219 -5.69 -5.31 -10.63
CA VAL A 219 -4.47 -5.25 -9.81
C VAL A 219 -3.25 -4.88 -10.66
N SER A 220 -3.19 -5.36 -11.90
CA SER A 220 -2.13 -5.03 -12.88
C SER A 220 -2.01 -3.54 -13.20
N ASP A 221 -3.10 -2.76 -13.09
CA ASP A 221 -3.07 -1.30 -13.31
C ASP A 221 -2.24 -0.56 -12.26
N LEU A 222 -2.01 -1.17 -11.10
CA LEU A 222 -1.24 -0.59 -9.99
C LEU A 222 0.23 -1.04 -9.98
N MET A 223 0.55 -2.18 -10.59
CA MET A 223 1.86 -2.82 -10.48
C MET A 223 2.99 -1.91 -10.98
N GLY A 224 2.79 -1.24 -12.12
CA GLY A 224 3.76 -0.28 -12.66
C GLY A 224 4.02 0.91 -11.73
N ALA A 225 2.97 1.45 -11.11
CA ALA A 225 3.08 2.54 -10.13
C ALA A 225 3.86 2.13 -8.87
N ILE A 226 3.66 0.89 -8.41
CA ILE A 226 4.38 0.33 -7.26
C ILE A 226 5.88 0.21 -7.57
N VAL A 227 6.25 -0.37 -8.71
CA VAL A 227 7.65 -0.50 -9.15
C VAL A 227 8.28 0.87 -9.35
N PHE A 228 7.57 1.82 -9.96
CA PHE A 228 8.03 3.19 -10.15
C PHE A 228 8.37 3.85 -8.81
N LEU A 229 7.47 3.85 -7.83
CA LEU A 229 7.72 4.46 -6.52
C LEU A 229 8.78 3.72 -5.70
N ALA A 230 8.96 2.41 -5.92
CA ALA A 230 9.99 1.61 -5.27
C ALA A 230 11.40 1.87 -5.82
N SER A 231 11.51 2.29 -7.08
CA SER A 231 12.76 2.38 -7.84
C SER A 231 13.39 3.78 -7.82
N ASP A 232 14.61 3.88 -8.37
CA ASP A 232 15.33 5.13 -8.55
C ASP A 232 14.68 6.04 -9.62
N ALA A 233 13.75 5.51 -10.44
CA ALA A 233 12.98 6.31 -11.40
C ALA A 233 12.10 7.38 -10.72
N SER A 234 11.80 7.23 -9.43
CA SER A 234 11.06 8.20 -8.62
C SER A 234 11.92 8.89 -7.53
N ALA A 235 13.25 8.97 -7.73
CA ALA A 235 14.18 9.44 -6.71
C ALA A 235 13.89 10.85 -6.15
N LEU A 236 13.25 11.73 -6.93
CA LEU A 236 12.86 13.07 -6.51
C LEU A 236 11.41 13.15 -5.99
N MET A 237 10.71 12.02 -5.88
CA MET A 237 9.31 11.99 -5.42
C MET A 237 9.22 11.60 -3.95
N THR A 238 8.76 12.53 -3.12
CA THR A 238 8.39 12.28 -1.73
C THR A 238 7.20 13.16 -1.33
N GLY A 239 6.36 12.70 -0.41
CA GLY A 239 5.18 13.42 0.06
C GLY A 239 4.07 13.55 -1.00
N THR A 240 4.13 12.80 -2.11
CA THR A 240 3.12 12.86 -3.15
C THR A 240 2.10 11.73 -3.06
N SER A 241 0.94 11.93 -3.69
CA SER A 241 -0.06 10.90 -3.92
C SER A 241 -0.12 10.63 -5.43
N LEU A 242 0.18 9.39 -5.82
CA LEU A 242 0.04 8.93 -7.20
C LEU A 242 -1.37 8.36 -7.38
N ILE A 243 -2.26 9.18 -7.93
CA ILE A 243 -3.65 8.81 -8.13
C ILE A 243 -3.76 7.90 -9.36
N VAL A 244 -4.36 6.70 -9.18
CA VAL A 244 -4.57 5.69 -10.24
C VAL A 244 -6.04 5.31 -10.21
N ASP A 245 -6.91 6.19 -10.71
CA ASP A 245 -8.35 6.13 -10.49
C ASP A 245 -9.21 6.17 -11.77
N GLY A 246 -8.58 6.12 -12.92
CA GLY A 246 -9.28 6.18 -14.21
C GLY A 246 -10.03 7.48 -14.45
N GLY A 247 -9.61 8.58 -13.80
CA GLY A 247 -10.22 9.89 -13.92
C GLY A 247 -11.38 10.14 -12.97
N TRP A 248 -11.57 9.33 -11.93
CA TRP A 248 -12.63 9.52 -10.93
C TRP A 248 -12.54 10.91 -10.25
N THR A 249 -11.33 11.32 -9.85
CA THR A 249 -11.10 12.59 -9.13
C THR A 249 -10.77 13.76 -10.05
N ALA A 250 -10.91 13.60 -11.36
CA ALA A 250 -10.67 14.68 -12.34
C ALA A 250 -11.84 15.67 -12.47
N ASP A 251 -13.01 15.34 -11.89
CA ASP A 251 -14.22 16.21 -11.86
C ASP A 251 -14.35 16.87 -10.49
#